data_214ab37220babefcffbf0c93f7af4d30
#
_entry.id   214ab37220babefcffbf0c93f7af4d30
#
_cell.length_a   1.000
_cell.length_b   1.000
_cell.length_c   1.000
_cell.angle_alpha   90.00
_cell.angle_beta   90.00
_cell.angle_gamma   90.00
#
_symmetry.space_group_name_H-M   'P 1'
#
loop_
_entity.id
_entity.type
_entity.pdbx_description
1 polymer ?
#
loop_
_entity_poly.entity_id
_entity_poly.type
_entity_poly.pdbx_seq_one_letter_code
_entity_poly.pdbx_strand_id
1 'polypeptide(L)'
;MTKKPIRLLYAFAVLLPLSGGAGAQSFQPLGCLIEPHRVVELGSPVIGVIESMEVERGDRVRKGQVIATLRADVERAAVGVASTKAQVAAEMQAAQANYDLARGKYERAKDLMERKFISSQALEQARADADVAEQKLAQAREQRAIWDRELKLAEAQLGLRTIRSPANGVIAERYLSPGERVEEKPIVRLATLDPLRVEVVIPAQLFGSIQAGAWLNVVPELPNAKPRLAKVVLVDPLIDGPSNTFRARLQLPNANYEVPAGLRCRVELGTETQAGAGAEPSIGKPVPAMRPARNVPKGKAGGNV
;
A
#
# COMPACT_ATOMS: atom_id res chain seq x y z
N MET A 1 102.39 -32.59 39.43
CA MET A 1 101.67 -33.40 38.43
C MET A 1 100.29 -33.73 38.97
N THR A 2 99.27 -32.91 38.70
CA THR A 2 97.91 -33.11 39.16
C THR A 2 96.92 -32.85 38.03
N LYS A 3 96.33 -33.86 37.55
CA LYS A 3 95.26 -33.82 36.50
C LYS A 3 93.95 -33.39 37.12
N LYS A 4 93.34 -32.34 36.59
CA LYS A 4 91.98 -31.93 36.90
C LYS A 4 90.98 -32.64 35.87
N PRO A 5 89.83 -33.14 36.33
CA PRO A 5 88.83 -33.66 35.42
C PRO A 5 87.91 -32.55 34.93
N ILE A 6 87.59 -32.62 33.65
CA ILE A 6 86.63 -31.78 32.93
C ILE A 6 85.18 -32.22 33.28
N ARG A 7 84.42 -31.29 33.88
CA ARG A 7 82.95 -31.50 34.07
C ARG A 7 82.16 -31.08 32.81
N LEU A 8 81.50 -32.04 32.21
CA LEU A 8 80.61 -31.86 31.09
C LEU A 8 79.28 -31.32 31.60
N LEU A 9 78.94 -30.06 31.26
CA LEU A 9 77.62 -29.48 31.55
C LEU A 9 76.67 -29.80 30.42
N TYR A 10 75.66 -30.63 30.73
CA TYR A 10 74.48 -30.85 29.81
C TYR A 10 73.53 -29.67 29.92
N ALA A 11 73.44 -28.88 28.86
CA ALA A 11 72.43 -27.82 28.73
C ALA A 11 71.11 -28.47 28.31
N PHE A 12 70.13 -28.51 29.19
CA PHE A 12 68.76 -28.97 28.94
C PHE A 12 68.01 -27.82 28.28
N ALA A 13 67.81 -27.86 26.95
CA ALA A 13 66.97 -26.89 26.24
C ALA A 13 65.49 -27.19 26.48
N VAL A 14 64.85 -26.39 27.32
CA VAL A 14 63.42 -26.40 27.54
C VAL A 14 62.73 -25.74 26.33
N LEU A 15 62.09 -26.55 25.48
CA LEU A 15 61.19 -26.10 24.40
C LEU A 15 59.85 -25.66 25.03
N LEU A 16 59.60 -24.34 25.15
CA LEU A 16 58.31 -23.79 25.47
C LEU A 16 57.40 -23.86 24.22
N PRO A 17 56.21 -24.44 24.25
CA PRO A 17 55.26 -24.33 23.18
C PRO A 17 54.69 -22.89 23.14
N LEU A 18 54.90 -22.17 22.05
CA LEU A 18 54.18 -20.95 21.71
C LEU A 18 52.70 -21.36 21.44
N SER A 19 51.86 -21.27 22.45
CA SER A 19 50.42 -21.26 22.29
C SER A 19 50.03 -19.91 21.67
N GLY A 20 49.95 -19.89 20.34
CA GLY A 20 49.33 -18.79 19.60
C GLY A 20 47.86 -18.69 19.97
N GLY A 21 47.55 -17.78 20.90
CA GLY A 21 46.17 -17.39 21.18
C GLY A 21 45.57 -16.78 19.88
N ALA A 22 44.69 -17.51 19.23
CA ALA A 22 43.82 -16.94 18.21
C ALA A 22 42.96 -15.86 18.89
N GLY A 23 43.40 -14.60 18.82
CA GLY A 23 42.63 -13.45 19.27
C GLY A 23 41.34 -13.41 18.47
N ALA A 24 40.25 -13.79 19.09
CA ALA A 24 38.93 -13.51 18.56
C ALA A 24 38.81 -11.99 18.37
N GLN A 25 38.87 -11.51 17.15
CA GLN A 25 38.58 -10.13 16.82
C GLN A 25 37.12 -9.86 17.20
N SER A 26 36.92 -9.31 18.38
CA SER A 26 35.62 -8.79 18.78
C SER A 26 35.31 -7.57 17.89
N PHE A 27 34.53 -7.76 16.84
CA PHE A 27 34.02 -6.64 16.08
C PHE A 27 33.23 -5.73 17.01
N GLN A 28 33.62 -4.48 17.06
CA GLN A 28 32.90 -3.48 17.82
C GLN A 28 31.50 -3.35 17.22
N PRO A 29 30.44 -3.29 18.05
CA PRO A 29 29.08 -3.15 17.55
C PRO A 29 28.94 -1.86 16.75
N LEU A 30 28.35 -1.96 15.57
CA LEU A 30 28.13 -0.82 14.69
C LEU A 30 26.92 -0.03 15.15
N GLY A 31 27.08 1.30 15.29
CA GLY A 31 25.98 2.21 15.60
C GLY A 31 24.94 2.26 14.47
N CYS A 32 23.67 2.28 14.84
CA CYS A 32 22.57 2.37 13.88
C CYS A 32 21.42 3.23 14.42
N LEU A 33 20.53 3.62 13.51
CA LEU A 33 19.32 4.36 13.80
C LEU A 33 18.10 3.60 13.24
N ILE A 34 17.10 3.42 14.07
CA ILE A 34 15.80 2.80 13.68
C ILE A 34 14.84 3.91 13.31
N GLU A 35 14.39 3.94 12.08
CA GLU A 35 13.49 4.95 11.54
C GLU A 35 12.18 4.33 11.01
N PRO A 36 11.13 5.14 10.84
CA PRO A 36 9.97 4.68 10.08
C PRO A 36 10.40 4.26 8.67
N HIS A 37 9.79 3.20 8.14
CA HIS A 37 10.06 2.79 6.76
C HIS A 37 9.79 3.92 5.77
N ARG A 38 8.69 4.62 5.98
CA ARG A 38 8.27 5.79 5.19
C ARG A 38 7.50 6.77 6.07
N VAL A 39 7.70 8.04 5.83
CA VAL A 39 6.89 9.13 6.38
C VAL A 39 6.23 9.83 5.20
N VAL A 40 4.92 10.05 5.28
CA VAL A 40 4.12 10.71 4.26
C VAL A 40 3.34 11.84 4.91
N GLU A 41 3.47 13.03 4.37
CA GLU A 41 2.61 14.16 4.70
C GLU A 41 1.39 14.10 3.79
N LEU A 42 0.24 13.78 4.37
CA LEU A 42 -1.00 13.57 3.65
C LEU A 42 -1.78 14.87 3.59
N GLY A 43 -1.93 15.41 2.39
CA GLY A 43 -2.75 16.58 2.07
C GLY A 43 -4.02 16.20 1.33
N SER A 44 -4.71 17.21 0.82
CA SER A 44 -5.88 17.06 -0.05
C SER A 44 -5.52 17.39 -1.49
N PRO A 45 -6.03 16.65 -2.49
CA PRO A 45 -5.85 17.01 -3.89
C PRO A 45 -6.72 18.20 -4.32
N VAL A 46 -7.65 18.63 -3.49
CA VAL A 46 -8.56 19.76 -3.75
C VAL A 46 -8.65 20.69 -2.56
N ILE A 47 -8.87 21.95 -2.81
CA ILE A 47 -9.10 22.96 -1.79
C ILE A 47 -10.48 22.76 -1.19
N GLY A 48 -10.60 22.86 0.13
CA GLY A 48 -11.89 22.72 0.84
C GLY A 48 -11.80 22.99 2.32
N VAL A 49 -12.91 22.87 3.01
CA VAL A 49 -12.98 22.96 4.48
C VAL A 49 -13.16 21.57 5.03
N ILE A 50 -12.41 21.20 6.06
CA ILE A 50 -12.55 19.91 6.73
C ILE A 50 -13.92 19.85 7.43
N GLU A 51 -14.74 18.89 7.05
CA GLU A 51 -16.04 18.61 7.65
C GLU A 51 -15.88 17.72 8.88
N SER A 52 -15.12 16.63 8.75
CA SER A 52 -14.83 15.71 9.85
C SER A 52 -13.39 15.18 9.77
N MET A 53 -12.91 14.76 10.93
CA MET A 53 -11.62 14.09 11.10
C MET A 53 -11.85 12.80 11.87
N GLU A 54 -11.44 11.68 11.27
CA GLU A 54 -11.72 10.34 11.82
C GLU A 54 -10.52 9.75 12.57
N VAL A 55 -9.44 10.52 12.73
CA VAL A 55 -8.19 10.06 13.34
C VAL A 55 -7.55 11.14 14.19
N GLU A 56 -6.83 10.68 15.24
CA GLU A 56 -6.02 11.50 16.11
C GLU A 56 -4.54 11.08 16.06
N ARG A 57 -3.68 11.89 16.65
CA ARG A 57 -2.26 11.57 16.82
C ARG A 57 -2.11 10.28 17.64
N GLY A 58 -1.32 9.34 17.14
CA GLY A 58 -1.08 8.03 17.76
C GLY A 58 -1.97 6.92 17.22
N ASP A 59 -3.03 7.24 16.47
CA ASP A 59 -3.94 6.24 15.93
C ASP A 59 -3.28 5.37 14.87
N ARG A 60 -3.58 4.08 14.91
CA ARG A 60 -3.20 3.12 13.86
C ARG A 60 -4.23 3.13 12.75
N VAL A 61 -3.76 3.32 11.54
CA VAL A 61 -4.61 3.37 10.35
C VAL A 61 -4.23 2.30 9.33
N ARG A 62 -5.22 1.86 8.57
CA ARG A 62 -5.04 0.90 7.47
C ARG A 62 -5.09 1.62 6.14
N LYS A 63 -4.44 1.04 5.14
CA LYS A 63 -4.56 1.51 3.74
C LYS A 63 -6.02 1.57 3.33
N GLY A 64 -6.44 2.71 2.76
CA GLY A 64 -7.82 2.98 2.34
C GLY A 64 -8.75 3.50 3.44
N GLN A 65 -8.35 3.47 4.72
CA GLN A 65 -9.14 4.02 5.82
C GLN A 65 -9.32 5.53 5.63
N VAL A 66 -10.51 6.02 5.91
CA VAL A 66 -10.83 7.46 5.88
C VAL A 66 -10.07 8.16 7.00
N ILE A 67 -9.38 9.24 6.67
CA ILE A 67 -8.63 10.09 7.59
C ILE A 67 -9.42 11.36 7.87
N ALA A 68 -9.92 11.99 6.82
CA ALA A 68 -10.70 13.22 6.91
C ALA A 68 -11.70 13.29 5.75
N THR A 69 -12.79 14.01 5.96
CA THR A 69 -13.73 14.39 4.90
C THR A 69 -13.77 15.90 4.77
N LEU A 70 -13.83 16.38 3.54
CA LEU A 70 -14.05 17.78 3.23
C LEU A 70 -15.54 18.02 2.98
N ARG A 71 -15.99 19.23 3.23
CA ARG A 71 -17.36 19.66 2.88
C ARG A 71 -17.61 19.42 1.39
N ALA A 72 -18.67 18.71 1.09
CA ALA A 72 -18.95 18.17 -0.24
C ALA A 72 -20.41 18.35 -0.68
N ASP A 73 -21.10 19.39 -0.19
CA ASP A 73 -22.55 19.58 -0.46
C ASP A 73 -22.84 19.76 -1.95
N VAL A 74 -21.97 20.51 -2.64
CA VAL A 74 -22.09 20.76 -4.08
C VAL A 74 -21.85 19.48 -4.89
N GLU A 75 -20.81 18.72 -4.55
CA GLU A 75 -20.47 17.48 -5.23
C GLU A 75 -21.53 16.40 -4.99
N ARG A 76 -22.06 16.31 -3.76
CA ARG A 76 -23.19 15.41 -3.45
C ARG A 76 -24.43 15.74 -4.30
N ALA A 77 -24.76 17.04 -4.41
CA ALA A 77 -25.85 17.48 -5.26
C ALA A 77 -25.58 17.17 -6.75
N ALA A 78 -24.36 17.39 -7.23
CA ALA A 78 -23.97 17.08 -8.61
C ALA A 78 -24.11 15.58 -8.92
N VAL A 79 -23.68 14.70 -8.01
CA VAL A 79 -23.89 13.24 -8.13
C VAL A 79 -25.39 12.93 -8.16
N GLY A 80 -26.21 13.55 -7.33
CA GLY A 80 -27.67 13.37 -7.35
C GLY A 80 -28.29 13.71 -8.70
N VAL A 81 -27.92 14.85 -9.30
CA VAL A 81 -28.40 15.25 -10.62
C VAL A 81 -27.92 14.26 -11.72
N ALA A 82 -26.65 13.92 -11.71
CA ALA A 82 -26.07 13.01 -12.70
C ALA A 82 -26.68 11.60 -12.61
N SER A 83 -26.91 11.10 -11.39
CA SER A 83 -27.52 9.79 -11.15
C SER A 83 -28.97 9.74 -11.63
N THR A 84 -29.75 10.82 -11.43
CA THR A 84 -31.10 10.93 -11.95
C THR A 84 -31.11 10.86 -13.48
N LYS A 85 -30.23 11.60 -14.15
CA LYS A 85 -30.08 11.53 -15.64
C LYS A 85 -29.73 10.12 -16.11
N ALA A 86 -28.75 9.46 -15.48
CA ALA A 86 -28.32 8.11 -15.84
C ALA A 86 -29.40 7.06 -15.63
N GLN A 87 -30.37 7.29 -14.71
CA GLN A 87 -31.49 6.40 -14.46
C GLN A 87 -32.66 6.59 -15.43
N VAL A 88 -32.72 7.68 -16.21
CA VAL A 88 -33.77 7.89 -17.22
C VAL A 88 -33.60 6.89 -18.37
N ALA A 89 -34.23 5.74 -18.21
CA ALA A 89 -34.21 4.69 -19.21
C ALA A 89 -35.36 4.80 -20.26
N ALA A 90 -36.34 5.68 -20.00
CA ALA A 90 -37.57 5.75 -20.79
C ALA A 90 -37.33 6.06 -22.27
N GLU A 91 -36.43 6.98 -22.60
CA GLU A 91 -36.10 7.37 -23.97
C GLU A 91 -35.48 6.20 -24.75
N MET A 92 -34.52 5.49 -24.12
CA MET A 92 -33.88 4.33 -24.72
C MET A 92 -34.87 3.18 -24.92
N GLN A 93 -35.78 2.95 -23.95
CA GLN A 93 -36.84 1.92 -24.07
C GLN A 93 -37.81 2.26 -25.18
N ALA A 94 -38.24 3.53 -25.31
CA ALA A 94 -39.10 3.99 -26.39
C ALA A 94 -38.43 3.84 -27.77
N ALA A 95 -37.14 4.21 -27.88
CA ALA A 95 -36.38 4.03 -29.12
C ALA A 95 -36.21 2.53 -29.48
N GLN A 96 -35.97 1.67 -28.50
CA GLN A 96 -35.89 0.23 -28.70
C GLN A 96 -37.23 -0.34 -29.20
N ALA A 97 -38.35 0.01 -28.55
CA ALA A 97 -39.67 -0.46 -28.96
C ALA A 97 -40.05 0.00 -30.40
N ASN A 98 -39.71 1.25 -30.74
CA ASN A 98 -39.92 1.77 -32.10
C ASN A 98 -39.06 1.03 -33.13
N TYR A 99 -37.80 0.74 -32.83
CA TYR A 99 -36.93 -0.06 -33.68
C TYR A 99 -37.49 -1.47 -33.89
N ASP A 100 -37.87 -2.15 -32.83
CA ASP A 100 -38.43 -3.51 -32.91
C ASP A 100 -39.70 -3.55 -33.75
N LEU A 101 -40.58 -2.53 -33.60
CA LEU A 101 -41.81 -2.40 -34.43
C LEU A 101 -41.46 -2.16 -35.90
N ALA A 102 -40.56 -1.21 -36.19
CA ALA A 102 -40.19 -0.87 -37.58
C ALA A 102 -39.50 -2.03 -38.28
N ARG A 103 -38.57 -2.70 -37.61
CA ARG A 103 -37.89 -3.89 -38.08
C ARG A 103 -38.90 -5.03 -38.38
N GLY A 104 -39.83 -5.30 -37.46
CA GLY A 104 -40.86 -6.31 -37.67
C GLY A 104 -41.80 -5.98 -38.86
N LYS A 105 -42.05 -4.67 -39.12
CA LYS A 105 -42.75 -4.26 -40.34
C LYS A 105 -41.96 -4.55 -41.62
N TYR A 106 -40.67 -4.21 -41.62
CA TYR A 106 -39.77 -4.47 -42.74
C TYR A 106 -39.64 -5.96 -43.05
N GLU A 107 -39.44 -6.82 -42.05
CA GLU A 107 -39.34 -8.27 -42.26
C GLU A 107 -40.63 -8.84 -42.84
N ARG A 108 -41.81 -8.40 -42.37
CA ARG A 108 -43.12 -8.79 -42.98
C ARG A 108 -43.26 -8.28 -44.40
N ALA A 109 -42.86 -7.03 -44.69
CA ALA A 109 -42.91 -6.48 -46.04
C ALA A 109 -42.00 -7.27 -46.99
N LYS A 110 -40.83 -7.70 -46.54
CA LYS A 110 -39.90 -8.53 -47.30
C LYS A 110 -40.54 -9.87 -47.68
N ASP A 111 -41.19 -10.60 -46.75
CA ASP A 111 -41.90 -11.86 -46.99
C ASP A 111 -43.07 -11.68 -47.98
N LEU A 112 -43.85 -10.59 -47.84
CA LEU A 112 -44.96 -10.28 -48.76
C LEU A 112 -44.47 -9.91 -50.16
N MET A 113 -43.31 -9.24 -50.28
CA MET A 113 -42.72 -8.93 -51.59
C MET A 113 -42.23 -10.20 -52.32
N GLU A 114 -41.58 -11.12 -51.60
CA GLU A 114 -41.19 -12.43 -52.18
C GLU A 114 -42.40 -13.21 -52.74
N ARG A 115 -43.56 -13.06 -52.08
CA ARG A 115 -44.79 -13.62 -52.50
C ARG A 115 -45.57 -12.76 -53.54
N LYS A 116 -45.00 -11.62 -53.97
CA LYS A 116 -45.60 -10.67 -54.94
C LYS A 116 -46.92 -10.01 -54.49
N PHE A 117 -47.12 -9.85 -53.16
CA PHE A 117 -48.34 -9.22 -52.62
C PHE A 117 -48.20 -7.71 -52.40
N ILE A 118 -47.00 -7.13 -52.45
CA ILE A 118 -46.78 -5.70 -52.30
C ILE A 118 -45.90 -5.15 -53.45
N SER A 119 -45.84 -3.81 -53.57
CA SER A 119 -44.93 -3.12 -54.50
C SER A 119 -43.50 -2.96 -53.94
N SER A 120 -42.52 -2.78 -54.84
CA SER A 120 -41.16 -2.47 -54.46
C SER A 120 -41.07 -1.17 -53.62
N GLN A 121 -41.85 -0.17 -53.92
CA GLN A 121 -41.97 1.07 -53.21
C GLN A 121 -42.39 0.86 -51.72
N ALA A 122 -43.35 -0.05 -51.47
CA ALA A 122 -43.80 -0.36 -50.14
C ALA A 122 -42.69 -1.06 -49.31
N LEU A 123 -41.88 -1.92 -49.93
CA LEU A 123 -40.72 -2.54 -49.27
C LEU A 123 -39.63 -1.50 -48.97
N GLU A 124 -39.32 -0.63 -49.94
CA GLU A 124 -38.31 0.46 -49.76
C GLU A 124 -38.71 1.41 -48.63
N GLN A 125 -39.99 1.75 -48.53
CA GLN A 125 -40.49 2.58 -47.42
C GLN A 125 -40.34 1.87 -46.08
N ALA A 126 -40.71 0.60 -45.96
CA ALA A 126 -40.58 -0.15 -44.72
C ALA A 126 -39.10 -0.30 -44.29
N ARG A 127 -38.19 -0.43 -45.27
CA ARG A 127 -36.76 -0.45 -45.03
C ARG A 127 -36.25 0.90 -44.49
N ALA A 128 -36.62 2.00 -45.15
CA ALA A 128 -36.23 3.32 -44.73
C ALA A 128 -36.72 3.65 -43.32
N ASP A 129 -37.95 3.25 -42.97
CA ASP A 129 -38.50 3.40 -41.62
C ASP A 129 -37.70 2.60 -40.58
N ALA A 130 -37.27 1.38 -40.92
CA ALA A 130 -36.44 0.54 -40.04
C ALA A 130 -35.04 1.17 -39.84
N ASP A 131 -34.40 1.64 -40.90
CA ASP A 131 -33.11 2.28 -40.88
C ASP A 131 -33.13 3.57 -40.00
N VAL A 132 -34.18 4.40 -40.14
CA VAL A 132 -34.39 5.58 -39.30
C VAL A 132 -34.56 5.23 -37.83
N ALA A 133 -35.35 4.18 -37.53
CA ALA A 133 -35.55 3.73 -36.17
C ALA A 133 -34.27 3.15 -35.54
N GLU A 134 -33.44 2.48 -36.35
CA GLU A 134 -32.12 1.98 -35.90
C GLU A 134 -31.19 3.15 -35.51
N GLN A 135 -31.11 4.19 -36.34
CA GLN A 135 -30.29 5.38 -36.03
C GLN A 135 -30.80 6.10 -34.78
N LYS A 136 -32.10 6.20 -34.55
CA LYS A 136 -32.66 6.78 -33.32
C LYS A 136 -32.31 5.94 -32.09
N LEU A 137 -32.34 4.60 -32.20
CA LEU A 137 -31.89 3.73 -31.12
C LEU A 137 -30.40 3.88 -30.82
N ALA A 138 -29.56 3.97 -31.87
CA ALA A 138 -28.14 4.22 -31.72
C ALA A 138 -27.89 5.55 -30.98
N GLN A 139 -28.57 6.62 -31.39
CA GLN A 139 -28.49 7.93 -30.74
C GLN A 139 -28.90 7.87 -29.25
N ALA A 140 -29.99 7.18 -28.91
CA ALA A 140 -30.44 7.03 -27.54
C ALA A 140 -29.43 6.24 -26.66
N ARG A 141 -28.80 5.21 -27.25
CA ARG A 141 -27.73 4.45 -26.59
C ARG A 141 -26.47 5.30 -26.30
N GLU A 142 -26.07 6.09 -27.29
CA GLU A 142 -24.93 7.04 -27.11
C GLU A 142 -25.24 8.07 -26.05
N GLN A 143 -26.43 8.64 -26.05
CA GLN A 143 -26.85 9.61 -25.04
C GLN A 143 -26.81 9.03 -23.63
N ARG A 144 -27.25 7.80 -23.44
CA ARG A 144 -27.16 7.09 -22.17
C ARG A 144 -25.68 6.90 -21.74
N ALA A 145 -24.82 6.50 -22.68
CA ALA A 145 -23.41 6.34 -22.39
C ALA A 145 -22.74 7.66 -21.98
N ILE A 146 -23.20 8.82 -22.49
CA ILE A 146 -22.75 10.13 -22.04
C ILE A 146 -23.17 10.37 -20.58
N TRP A 147 -24.43 10.14 -20.23
CA TRP A 147 -24.92 10.32 -18.86
C TRP A 147 -24.23 9.41 -17.86
N ASP A 148 -23.95 8.15 -18.21
CA ASP A 148 -23.16 7.25 -17.37
C ASP A 148 -21.72 7.76 -17.13
N ARG A 149 -21.12 8.44 -18.13
CA ARG A 149 -19.80 9.07 -17.98
C ARG A 149 -19.86 10.33 -17.12
N GLU A 150 -20.94 11.16 -17.27
CA GLU A 150 -21.17 12.32 -16.40
C GLU A 150 -21.32 11.91 -14.93
N LEU A 151 -22.07 10.83 -14.67
CA LEU A 151 -22.21 10.28 -13.32
C LEU A 151 -20.85 9.87 -12.73
N LYS A 152 -20.07 9.09 -13.48
CA LYS A 152 -18.72 8.68 -13.06
C LYS A 152 -17.80 9.86 -12.80
N LEU A 153 -17.90 10.93 -13.59
CA LEU A 153 -17.13 12.15 -13.35
C LEU A 153 -17.54 12.83 -12.03
N ALA A 154 -18.83 12.97 -11.79
CA ALA A 154 -19.35 13.56 -10.56
C ALA A 154 -18.97 12.73 -9.32
N GLU A 155 -19.05 11.39 -9.39
CA GLU A 155 -18.61 10.47 -8.33
C GLU A 155 -17.11 10.59 -8.07
N ALA A 156 -16.28 10.69 -9.12
CA ALA A 156 -14.85 10.88 -8.97
C ALA A 156 -14.52 12.21 -8.28
N GLN A 157 -15.21 13.29 -8.63
CA GLN A 157 -15.07 14.60 -7.98
C GLN A 157 -15.46 14.56 -6.51
N LEU A 158 -16.56 13.89 -6.18
CA LEU A 158 -16.97 13.65 -4.79
C LEU A 158 -15.92 12.81 -4.05
N GLY A 159 -15.34 11.81 -4.71
CA GLY A 159 -14.29 10.97 -4.15
C GLY A 159 -13.06 11.76 -3.71
N LEU A 160 -12.71 12.86 -4.41
CA LEU A 160 -11.60 13.74 -4.03
C LEU A 160 -11.82 14.48 -2.70
N ARG A 161 -13.07 14.56 -2.23
CA ARG A 161 -13.42 15.18 -0.94
C ARG A 161 -13.17 14.25 0.25
N THR A 162 -12.85 12.97 0.01
CA THR A 162 -12.56 11.99 1.06
C THR A 162 -11.09 11.63 1.06
N ILE A 163 -10.38 12.05 2.10
CA ILE A 163 -8.94 11.80 2.26
C ILE A 163 -8.76 10.43 2.92
N ARG A 164 -8.01 9.56 2.25
CA ARG A 164 -7.77 8.18 2.72
C ARG A 164 -6.29 7.90 2.92
N SER A 165 -5.98 7.01 3.86
CA SER A 165 -4.61 6.59 4.09
C SER A 165 -4.05 5.81 2.89
N PRO A 166 -2.87 6.18 2.36
CA PRO A 166 -2.23 5.47 1.26
C PRO A 166 -1.56 4.15 1.70
N ALA A 167 -1.32 3.98 3.02
CA ALA A 167 -0.59 2.84 3.57
C ALA A 167 -1.09 2.50 4.98
N ASN A 168 -0.68 1.34 5.48
CA ASN A 168 -0.80 1.03 6.90
C ASN A 168 0.25 1.82 7.69
N GLY A 169 -0.12 2.32 8.87
CA GLY A 169 0.81 3.09 9.68
C GLY A 169 0.17 3.71 10.92
N VAL A 170 0.85 4.69 11.48
CA VAL A 170 0.43 5.46 12.66
C VAL A 170 0.43 6.93 12.30
N ILE A 171 -0.57 7.67 12.77
CA ILE A 171 -0.63 9.12 12.64
C ILE A 171 0.40 9.74 13.60
N ALA A 172 1.50 10.21 13.05
CA ALA A 172 2.56 10.82 13.83
C ALA A 172 2.18 12.23 14.30
N GLU A 173 1.53 13.00 13.44
CA GLU A 173 1.09 14.37 13.72
C GLU A 173 -0.21 14.68 12.99
N ARG A 174 -1.01 15.54 13.58
CA ARG A 174 -2.21 16.15 12.99
C ARG A 174 -1.98 17.66 12.92
N TYR A 175 -2.03 18.21 11.72
CA TYR A 175 -1.74 19.61 11.47
C TYR A 175 -2.99 20.48 11.42
N LEU A 176 -4.11 19.91 10.97
CA LEU A 176 -5.38 20.62 10.77
C LEU A 176 -6.51 19.98 11.54
N SER A 177 -7.53 20.80 11.85
CA SER A 177 -8.72 20.44 12.62
C SER A 177 -10.01 20.62 11.79
N PRO A 178 -11.13 19.97 12.18
CA PRO A 178 -12.44 20.25 11.57
C PRO A 178 -12.75 21.75 11.60
N GLY A 179 -13.31 22.26 10.51
CA GLY A 179 -13.58 23.68 10.29
C GLY A 179 -12.45 24.46 9.62
N GLU A 180 -11.23 23.93 9.59
CA GLU A 180 -10.11 24.58 8.93
C GLU A 180 -10.11 24.35 7.41
N ARG A 181 -9.54 25.32 6.68
CA ARG A 181 -9.36 25.24 5.24
C ARG A 181 -8.09 24.49 4.89
N VAL A 182 -8.22 23.49 4.02
CA VAL A 182 -7.09 22.78 3.41
C VAL A 182 -6.77 23.44 2.09
N GLU A 183 -5.50 23.79 1.90
CA GLU A 183 -4.97 24.35 0.65
C GLU A 183 -3.63 23.67 0.34
N GLU A 184 -2.52 24.22 0.81
CA GLU A 184 -1.16 23.67 0.58
C GLU A 184 -0.64 22.85 1.78
N LYS A 185 -1.18 23.11 2.98
CA LYS A 185 -0.70 22.44 4.19
C LYS A 185 -1.17 20.99 4.24
N PRO A 186 -0.31 20.05 4.69
CA PRO A 186 -0.73 18.70 4.96
C PRO A 186 -1.77 18.65 6.09
N ILE A 187 -2.65 17.66 6.04
CA ILE A 187 -3.69 17.43 7.07
C ILE A 187 -3.09 16.65 8.23
N VAL A 188 -2.38 15.55 7.90
CA VAL A 188 -1.73 14.67 8.87
C VAL A 188 -0.38 14.19 8.35
N ARG A 189 0.47 13.76 9.27
CA ARG A 189 1.72 13.04 8.99
C ARG A 189 1.56 11.58 9.36
N LEU A 190 1.69 10.71 8.36
CA LEU A 190 1.57 9.26 8.50
C LEU A 190 2.96 8.63 8.51
N ALA A 191 3.26 7.79 9.50
CA ALA A 191 4.48 7.01 9.59
C ALA A 191 4.20 5.51 9.43
N THR A 192 4.86 4.85 8.48
CA THR A 192 4.83 3.40 8.34
C THR A 192 5.87 2.80 9.26
N LEU A 193 5.44 2.01 10.26
CA LEU A 193 6.28 1.42 11.30
C LEU A 193 6.50 -0.09 11.14
N ASP A 194 5.92 -0.71 10.13
CA ASP A 194 6.14 -2.10 9.77
C ASP A 194 6.29 -2.26 8.26
N PRO A 195 7.46 -2.76 7.80
CA PRO A 195 8.68 -2.93 8.56
C PRO A 195 9.27 -1.57 9.01
N LEU A 196 10.20 -1.58 9.98
CA LEU A 196 11.05 -0.42 10.27
C LEU A 196 12.25 -0.39 9.34
N ARG A 197 12.80 0.80 9.12
CA ARG A 197 14.06 1.01 8.43
C ARG A 197 15.17 1.18 9.45
N VAL A 198 16.26 0.44 9.30
CA VAL A 198 17.46 0.58 10.12
C VAL A 198 18.58 1.07 9.23
N GLU A 199 19.15 2.22 9.54
CA GLU A 199 20.32 2.75 8.88
C GLU A 199 21.56 2.52 9.73
N VAL A 200 22.53 1.82 9.16
CA VAL A 200 23.78 1.43 9.83
C VAL A 200 24.93 2.15 9.15
N VAL A 201 25.80 2.74 9.95
CA VAL A 201 27.06 3.35 9.49
C VAL A 201 28.19 2.34 9.71
N ILE A 202 28.90 2.01 8.64
CA ILE A 202 29.86 0.89 8.61
C ILE A 202 31.22 1.43 8.14
N PRO A 203 32.32 1.13 8.85
CA PRO A 203 33.68 1.48 8.41
C PRO A 203 34.00 0.90 7.04
N ALA A 204 34.67 1.67 6.16
CA ALA A 204 35.03 1.27 4.81
C ALA A 204 35.86 -0.02 4.75
N GLN A 205 36.59 -0.35 5.80
CA GLN A 205 37.37 -1.59 5.91
C GLN A 205 36.52 -2.86 5.82
N LEU A 206 35.22 -2.75 6.14
CA LEU A 206 34.25 -3.84 6.07
C LEU A 206 33.47 -3.85 4.74
N PHE A 207 33.87 -3.02 3.77
CA PHE A 207 33.23 -2.99 2.47
C PHE A 207 33.39 -4.36 1.77
N GLY A 208 32.28 -4.91 1.29
CA GLY A 208 32.24 -6.25 0.70
C GLY A 208 31.96 -7.41 1.68
N SER A 209 32.13 -7.20 3.00
CA SER A 209 31.80 -8.22 4.02
C SER A 209 30.29 -8.34 4.27
N ILE A 210 29.53 -7.27 3.99
CA ILE A 210 28.07 -7.23 4.13
C ILE A 210 27.46 -7.16 2.74
N GLN A 211 26.54 -8.09 2.46
CA GLN A 211 25.87 -8.16 1.17
C GLN A 211 24.35 -7.94 1.33
N ALA A 212 23.72 -7.42 0.28
CA ALA A 212 22.26 -7.35 0.22
C ALA A 212 21.67 -8.77 0.31
N GLY A 213 20.60 -8.91 1.11
CA GLY A 213 19.98 -10.20 1.41
C GLY A 213 20.45 -10.86 2.71
N ALA A 214 21.58 -10.46 3.27
CA ALA A 214 22.08 -10.98 4.55
C ALA A 214 21.15 -10.60 5.71
N TRP A 215 21.16 -11.40 6.77
CA TRP A 215 20.44 -11.11 8.01
C TRP A 215 21.44 -10.72 9.10
N LEU A 216 21.17 -9.61 9.79
CA LEU A 216 22.00 -9.09 10.86
C LEU A 216 21.16 -8.92 12.14
N ASN A 217 21.80 -9.10 13.29
CA ASN A 217 21.21 -8.85 14.60
C ASN A 217 21.23 -7.36 14.91
N VAL A 218 20.05 -6.79 15.09
CA VAL A 218 19.85 -5.39 15.53
C VAL A 218 19.39 -5.41 16.97
N VAL A 219 20.10 -4.74 17.84
CA VAL A 219 19.77 -4.56 19.25
C VAL A 219 19.34 -3.12 19.49
N PRO A 220 18.03 -2.85 19.66
CA PRO A 220 17.54 -1.50 19.99
C PRO A 220 18.07 -1.05 21.35
N GLU A 221 18.38 0.23 21.51
CA GLU A 221 18.78 0.82 22.80
C GLU A 221 17.55 1.08 23.68
N LEU A 222 16.93 -0.01 24.12
CA LEU A 222 15.83 -0.01 25.09
C LEU A 222 16.17 -0.92 26.27
N PRO A 223 15.64 -0.63 27.48
CA PRO A 223 15.77 -1.55 28.61
C PRO A 223 15.23 -2.94 28.26
N ASN A 224 16.00 -3.98 28.52
CA ASN A 224 15.64 -5.40 28.25
C ASN A 224 15.34 -5.72 26.78
N ALA A 225 15.80 -4.92 25.81
CA ALA A 225 15.64 -5.22 24.40
C ALA A 225 16.37 -6.51 24.02
N LYS A 226 15.67 -7.37 23.29
CA LYS A 226 16.25 -8.58 22.69
C LYS A 226 16.79 -8.29 21.29
N PRO A 227 17.89 -8.93 20.87
CA PRO A 227 18.33 -8.88 19.48
C PRO A 227 17.23 -9.29 18.54
N ARG A 228 17.08 -8.59 17.41
CA ARG A 228 16.09 -8.86 16.38
C ARG A 228 16.78 -8.97 15.03
N LEU A 229 16.38 -9.95 14.24
CA LEU A 229 16.88 -10.14 12.89
C LEU A 229 16.32 -9.07 11.96
N ALA A 230 17.21 -8.39 11.24
CA ALA A 230 16.89 -7.44 10.20
C ALA A 230 17.58 -7.85 8.90
N LYS A 231 16.87 -7.74 7.77
CA LYS A 231 17.39 -8.09 6.45
C LYS A 231 18.07 -6.90 5.80
N VAL A 232 19.29 -7.06 5.33
CA VAL A 232 20.00 -6.06 4.53
C VAL A 232 19.32 -5.94 3.17
N VAL A 233 18.81 -4.75 2.86
CA VAL A 233 18.12 -4.48 1.57
C VAL A 233 18.95 -3.65 0.62
N LEU A 234 19.87 -2.85 1.17
CA LEU A 234 20.75 -1.99 0.39
C LEU A 234 22.08 -1.85 1.11
N VAL A 235 23.16 -1.95 0.38
CA VAL A 235 24.50 -1.52 0.78
C VAL A 235 24.89 -0.40 -0.17
N ASP A 236 25.15 0.79 0.37
CA ASP A 236 25.54 1.93 -0.45
C ASP A 236 26.90 1.67 -1.09
N PRO A 237 27.02 1.82 -2.42
CA PRO A 237 28.30 1.68 -3.09
C PRO A 237 29.22 2.91 -2.90
N LEU A 238 28.70 3.98 -2.30
CA LEU A 238 29.41 5.22 -2.08
C LEU A 238 30.01 5.26 -0.67
N ILE A 239 31.33 5.48 -0.61
CA ILE A 239 32.05 5.69 0.67
C ILE A 239 32.14 7.21 0.92
N ASP A 240 31.73 7.63 2.09
CA ASP A 240 31.95 8.99 2.57
C ASP A 240 33.43 9.16 2.96
N GLY A 241 34.17 9.93 2.15
CA GLY A 241 35.62 10.10 2.30
C GLY A 241 36.02 10.69 3.65
N PRO A 242 35.37 11.75 4.15
CA PRO A 242 35.70 12.37 5.44
C PRO A 242 35.55 11.43 6.64
N SER A 243 34.49 10.65 6.70
CA SER A 243 34.23 9.69 7.78
C SER A 243 34.83 8.31 7.53
N ASN A 244 35.27 8.03 6.30
CA ASN A 244 35.73 6.71 5.85
C ASN A 244 34.72 5.61 6.18
N THR A 245 33.44 5.87 5.92
CA THR A 245 32.31 4.96 6.18
C THR A 245 31.41 4.83 4.97
N PHE A 246 30.62 3.75 4.94
CA PHE A 246 29.49 3.57 4.02
C PHE A 246 28.23 3.24 4.80
N ARG A 247 27.07 3.33 4.16
CA ARG A 247 25.78 3.04 4.79
C ARG A 247 25.20 1.74 4.29
N ALA A 248 24.55 1.02 5.19
CA ALA A 248 23.69 -0.09 4.84
C ALA A 248 22.30 0.15 5.40
N ARG A 249 21.29 -0.21 4.61
CA ARG A 249 19.89 -0.14 4.99
C ARG A 249 19.33 -1.52 5.22
N LEU A 250 18.72 -1.72 6.38
CA LEU A 250 18.09 -2.97 6.76
C LEU A 250 16.58 -2.77 6.95
N GLN A 251 15.84 -3.83 6.75
CA GLN A 251 14.42 -3.92 7.11
C GLN A 251 14.26 -4.77 8.36
N LEU A 252 13.67 -4.18 9.39
CA LEU A 252 13.38 -4.81 10.66
C LEU A 252 11.86 -5.06 10.75
N PRO A 253 11.37 -6.31 10.75
CA PRO A 253 9.95 -6.62 10.93
C PRO A 253 9.43 -6.10 12.29
N ASN A 254 8.26 -5.48 12.29
CA ASN A 254 7.67 -4.85 13.47
C ASN A 254 6.13 -4.96 13.48
N ALA A 255 5.59 -6.12 13.13
CA ALA A 255 4.15 -6.35 12.96
C ALA A 255 3.29 -5.95 14.18
N ASN A 256 3.84 -6.08 15.39
CA ASN A 256 3.15 -5.73 16.64
C ASN A 256 3.42 -4.29 17.10
N TYR A 257 4.25 -3.53 16.37
CA TYR A 257 4.69 -2.18 16.77
C TYR A 257 5.41 -2.13 18.14
N GLU A 258 6.14 -3.21 18.48
CA GLU A 258 6.86 -3.31 19.76
C GLU A 258 8.10 -2.41 19.80
N VAL A 259 8.72 -2.18 18.65
CA VAL A 259 9.90 -1.31 18.53
C VAL A 259 9.43 0.06 18.04
N PRO A 260 9.58 1.12 18.84
CA PRO A 260 9.31 2.47 18.37
C PRO A 260 10.39 2.94 17.38
N ALA A 261 10.00 3.79 16.44
CA ALA A 261 10.95 4.47 15.56
C ALA A 261 11.60 5.66 16.27
N GLY A 262 12.77 6.07 15.80
CA GLY A 262 13.57 7.16 16.39
C GLY A 262 14.62 6.68 17.40
N LEU A 263 14.77 5.38 17.59
CA LEU A 263 15.74 4.81 18.53
C LEU A 263 17.11 4.61 17.89
N ARG A 264 18.13 4.78 18.71
CA ARG A 264 19.46 4.26 18.40
C ARG A 264 19.47 2.75 18.57
N CYS A 265 20.39 2.11 17.89
CA CYS A 265 20.59 0.67 17.97
C CYS A 265 22.05 0.30 17.75
N ARG A 266 22.36 -0.96 17.99
CA ARG A 266 23.65 -1.56 17.68
C ARG A 266 23.42 -2.76 16.77
N VAL A 267 24.26 -2.91 15.76
CA VAL A 267 24.28 -4.08 14.89
C VAL A 267 25.47 -4.95 15.29
N GLU A 268 25.20 -6.21 15.58
CA GLU A 268 26.21 -7.22 15.82
C GLU A 268 26.51 -7.94 14.51
N LEU A 269 27.77 -7.81 14.06
CA LEU A 269 28.28 -8.61 12.97
C LEU A 269 28.62 -9.98 13.54
N GLY A 270 27.67 -10.92 13.49
CA GLY A 270 27.91 -12.30 13.93
C GLY A 270 28.99 -12.95 13.09
N THR A 271 29.85 -13.73 13.71
CA THR A 271 30.88 -14.56 13.07
C THR A 271 30.29 -15.77 12.31
N GLU A 272 28.99 -15.91 12.24
CA GLU A 272 28.32 -16.95 11.44
C GLU A 272 27.49 -16.32 10.31
N THR A 273 28.12 -16.28 9.14
CA THR A 273 27.38 -16.28 7.89
C THR A 273 26.65 -17.61 7.80
N GLN A 274 25.45 -17.71 8.35
CA GLN A 274 24.55 -18.78 7.93
C GLN A 274 24.10 -18.45 6.51
N ALA A 275 24.94 -18.90 5.56
CA ALA A 275 24.52 -19.07 4.19
C ALA A 275 23.31 -20.01 4.17
N GLY A 276 22.19 -19.46 3.82
CA GLY A 276 21.01 -20.09 3.27
C GLY A 276 20.70 -21.52 3.68
N ALA A 277 19.75 -21.70 4.57
CA ALA A 277 18.80 -22.81 4.46
C ALA A 277 17.46 -22.28 4.93
N GLY A 278 16.52 -22.22 4.01
CA GLY A 278 15.15 -21.75 4.15
C GLY A 278 14.47 -22.20 5.45
N ALA A 279 14.31 -21.23 6.31
CA ALA A 279 13.23 -21.22 7.25
C ALA A 279 12.48 -19.91 7.00
N GLU A 280 11.54 -19.93 6.05
CA GLU A 280 10.47 -18.95 6.03
C GLU A 280 9.85 -18.94 7.45
N PRO A 281 9.73 -17.78 8.09
CA PRO A 281 8.91 -17.68 9.28
C PRO A 281 7.51 -18.14 8.88
N SER A 282 7.00 -19.19 9.52
CA SER A 282 5.65 -19.71 9.30
C SER A 282 4.68 -18.55 9.43
N ILE A 283 4.10 -18.14 8.29
CA ILE A 283 2.99 -17.22 8.24
C ILE A 283 1.90 -17.84 9.13
N GLY A 284 1.63 -17.17 10.25
CA GLY A 284 0.59 -17.60 11.18
C GLY A 284 -0.68 -17.87 10.41
N LYS A 285 -1.32 -19.01 10.70
CA LYS A 285 -2.59 -19.42 10.11
C LYS A 285 -3.56 -18.24 10.11
N PRO A 286 -4.30 -18.02 9.02
CA PRO A 286 -5.30 -16.95 8.97
C PRO A 286 -6.31 -17.18 10.09
N VAL A 287 -6.53 -16.14 10.89
CA VAL A 287 -7.58 -16.08 11.90
C VAL A 287 -8.90 -16.37 11.19
N PRO A 288 -9.74 -17.32 11.67
CA PRO A 288 -11.01 -17.64 11.03
C PRO A 288 -11.88 -16.39 11.00
N ALA A 289 -12.49 -16.13 9.86
CA ALA A 289 -13.38 -15.02 9.62
C ALA A 289 -14.49 -15.00 10.69
N MET A 290 -14.58 -13.89 11.41
CA MET A 290 -15.67 -13.59 12.32
C MET A 290 -17.00 -13.67 11.56
N ARG A 291 -17.89 -14.58 11.96
CA ARG A 291 -19.25 -14.68 11.41
C ARG A 291 -19.95 -13.33 11.52
N PRO A 292 -20.67 -12.88 10.49
CA PRO A 292 -21.48 -11.67 10.59
C PRO A 292 -22.55 -11.87 11.66
N ALA A 293 -22.75 -10.84 12.48
CA ALA A 293 -23.76 -10.81 13.53
C ALA A 293 -25.14 -11.13 12.96
N ARG A 294 -25.83 -12.05 13.61
CA ARG A 294 -27.21 -12.46 13.31
C ARG A 294 -28.14 -11.24 13.34
N ASN A 295 -28.84 -11.00 12.23
CA ASN A 295 -29.93 -10.03 12.16
C ASN A 295 -30.96 -10.33 13.25
N VAL A 296 -31.13 -9.40 14.18
CA VAL A 296 -32.24 -9.39 15.14
C VAL A 296 -33.48 -8.94 14.37
N PRO A 297 -34.57 -9.71 14.36
CA PRO A 297 -35.82 -9.28 13.70
C PRO A 297 -36.42 -8.10 14.47
N LYS A 298 -36.73 -6.99 13.75
CA LYS A 298 -37.48 -5.86 14.25
C LYS A 298 -38.88 -6.34 14.67
N GLY A 299 -39.16 -6.25 15.95
CA GLY A 299 -40.47 -6.51 16.52
C GLY A 299 -41.54 -5.63 15.87
N LYS A 300 -42.66 -6.26 15.50
CA LYS A 300 -43.88 -5.61 15.06
C LYS A 300 -44.40 -4.74 16.21
N ALA A 301 -44.46 -3.43 16.01
CA ALA A 301 -45.27 -2.54 16.85
C ALA A 301 -46.75 -2.78 16.46
N GLY A 302 -47.47 -3.41 17.36
CA GLY A 302 -48.93 -3.53 17.27
C GLY A 302 -49.57 -2.15 17.43
N GLY A 303 -50.46 -1.83 16.51
CA GLY A 303 -51.35 -0.72 16.64
C GLY A 303 -52.46 -1.04 17.66
N ASN A 304 -52.88 -0.04 18.38
CA ASN A 304 -54.26 0.10 18.83
C ASN A 304 -54.54 1.55 19.18
N VAL A 305 -55.64 1.99 18.62
CA VAL A 305 -56.51 3.19 18.82
C VAL A 305 -56.12 4.39 18.01
#